data_180c191d95e5d476d35974fde3993dff
#
_entry.id   180c191d95e5d476d35974fde3993dff
#
_cell.length_a   1.000
_cell.length_b   1.000
_cell.length_c   1.000
_cell.angle_alpha   90.00
_cell.angle_beta   90.00
_cell.angle_gamma   90.00
#
_symmetry.space_group_name_H-M   'P 1'
#
loop_
_entity.id
_entity.type
_entity.pdbx_description
1 polymer ?
#
loop_
_entity_poly.entity_id
_entity_poly.type
_entity_poly.pdbx_seq_one_letter_code
_entity_poly.pdbx_strand_id
1 'polypeptide(L)'
;QRSLQSNGYDTYLRPTAAFSTLGWFSDPLLSTMLRAGTVSLVETVFHELAHAHLFVPGHVRFNESFATFVGSVGAIAFFCGREGGGPRSVKCLRAKASWADDQRFSRFLDGLVAELEVLYAPPGISREALLDEKERIMDDAKTTFRETVLPELEIQAFRFFTDLPLNNATLLARMRYYHRLPDFQALLDAHGGRMPQALAAIEAGL
;
A
#
# COMPACT_ATOMS: atom_id res chain seq x y z
N GLN A 1 11.33 14.74 15.65
CA GLN A 1 10.01 14.24 16.00
C GLN A 1 9.42 15.02 17.18
N ARG A 2 10.05 15.03 18.35
CA ARG A 2 9.53 15.71 19.57
C ARG A 2 9.15 17.18 19.35
N SER A 3 9.96 17.94 18.59
CA SER A 3 9.69 19.35 18.29
C SER A 3 8.43 19.56 17.45
N LEU A 4 8.12 18.65 16.52
CA LEU A 4 6.88 18.72 15.75
C LEU A 4 5.66 18.33 16.60
N GLN A 5 5.81 17.30 17.43
CA GLN A 5 4.74 16.85 18.34
C GLN A 5 4.38 17.94 19.37
N SER A 6 5.39 18.65 19.94
CA SER A 6 5.12 19.78 20.86
C SER A 6 4.40 20.95 20.20
N ASN A 7 4.44 21.04 18.87
CA ASN A 7 3.70 22.03 18.09
C ASN A 7 2.34 21.49 17.57
N GLY A 8 1.89 20.33 18.06
CA GLY A 8 0.59 19.74 17.73
C GLY A 8 0.52 19.05 16.37
N TYR A 9 1.66 18.66 15.78
CA TYR A 9 1.70 17.88 14.55
C TYR A 9 1.72 16.37 14.85
N ASP A 10 0.94 15.62 14.09
CA ASP A 10 1.07 14.17 14.01
C ASP A 10 2.40 13.80 13.35
N THR A 11 3.08 12.79 13.88
CA THR A 11 4.39 12.37 13.35
C THR A 11 4.49 10.86 13.25
N TYR A 12 5.17 10.39 12.21
CA TYR A 12 5.50 8.99 12.03
C TYR A 12 6.93 8.83 11.54
N LEU A 13 7.70 8.00 12.24
CA LEU A 13 9.08 7.66 11.88
C LEU A 13 9.18 6.16 11.67
N ARG A 14 9.68 5.76 10.49
CA ARG A 14 9.94 4.36 10.18
C ARG A 14 11.28 4.21 9.46
N PRO A 15 12.00 3.09 9.64
CA PRO A 15 13.13 2.77 8.78
C PRO A 15 12.65 2.47 7.35
N THR A 16 13.49 2.77 6.37
CA THR A 16 13.31 2.34 4.99
C THR A 16 13.90 0.94 4.80
N ALA A 17 13.16 0.05 4.14
CA ALA A 17 13.60 -1.31 3.83
C ALA A 17 14.30 -1.42 2.47
N ALA A 18 13.90 -0.56 1.52
CA ALA A 18 14.43 -0.44 0.16
C ALA A 18 14.31 1.01 -0.30
N PHE A 19 15.00 1.36 -1.38
CA PHE A 19 14.83 2.62 -2.09
C PHE A 19 15.28 2.45 -3.55
N SER A 20 14.71 3.25 -4.44
CA SER A 20 15.15 3.36 -5.82
C SER A 20 15.73 4.75 -6.08
N THR A 21 16.76 4.80 -6.91
CA THR A 21 17.31 6.05 -7.45
C THR A 21 16.73 6.38 -8.82
N LEU A 22 15.61 5.77 -9.19
CA LEU A 22 14.95 5.96 -10.49
C LEU A 22 15.85 5.69 -11.69
N GLY A 23 16.81 4.77 -11.55
CA GLY A 23 17.76 4.40 -12.58
C GLY A 23 18.96 5.33 -12.74
N TRP A 24 19.12 6.37 -11.91
CA TRP A 24 20.28 7.26 -11.93
C TRP A 24 21.56 6.59 -11.43
N PHE A 25 21.42 5.60 -10.52
CA PHE A 25 22.53 4.81 -10.00
C PHE A 25 22.12 3.32 -9.91
N SER A 26 23.10 2.43 -9.72
CA SER A 26 22.82 1.03 -9.41
C SER A 26 22.25 0.92 -7.99
N ASP A 27 20.97 0.59 -7.87
CA ASP A 27 20.33 0.45 -6.57
C ASP A 27 20.81 -0.82 -5.85
N PRO A 28 21.23 -0.72 -4.57
CA PRO A 28 21.75 -1.86 -3.84
C PRO A 28 20.64 -2.81 -3.40
N LEU A 29 20.89 -4.10 -3.49
CA LEU A 29 20.06 -5.10 -2.82
C LEU A 29 20.42 -5.12 -1.34
N LEU A 30 19.55 -4.53 -0.50
CA LEU A 30 19.80 -4.42 0.93
C LEU A 30 19.56 -5.75 1.66
N SER A 31 20.38 -6.04 2.68
CA SER A 31 20.21 -7.25 3.51
C SER A 31 18.85 -7.34 4.22
N THR A 32 18.20 -6.21 4.44
CA THR A 32 16.83 -6.13 4.98
C THR A 32 15.79 -6.75 4.04
N MET A 33 15.97 -6.62 2.72
CA MET A 33 15.11 -7.23 1.71
C MET A 33 15.19 -8.76 1.74
N LEU A 34 16.41 -9.31 1.97
CA LEU A 34 16.62 -10.75 2.03
C LEU A 34 15.92 -11.41 3.24
N ARG A 35 15.67 -10.66 4.32
CA ARG A 35 15.00 -11.16 5.53
C ARG A 35 13.49 -11.21 5.42
N ALA A 36 12.90 -10.47 4.49
CA ALA A 36 11.44 -10.38 4.31
C ALA A 36 10.81 -11.64 3.68
N GLY A 37 11.64 -12.59 3.23
CA GLY A 37 11.19 -13.80 2.55
C GLY A 37 11.11 -13.65 1.03
N THR A 38 11.11 -14.80 0.33
CA THR A 38 11.31 -14.81 -1.13
C THR A 38 10.19 -14.12 -1.92
N VAL A 39 8.94 -14.18 -1.46
CA VAL A 39 7.81 -13.52 -2.15
C VAL A 39 7.96 -12.02 -2.02
N SER A 40 8.10 -11.50 -0.81
CA SER A 40 8.29 -10.06 -0.57
C SER A 40 9.55 -9.50 -1.22
N LEU A 41 10.62 -10.30 -1.34
CA LEU A 41 11.81 -9.89 -2.09
C LEU A 41 11.49 -9.64 -3.56
N VAL A 42 10.78 -10.56 -4.21
CA VAL A 42 10.40 -10.42 -5.63
C VAL A 42 9.41 -9.27 -5.81
N GLU A 43 8.42 -9.13 -4.92
CA GLU A 43 7.51 -7.98 -4.89
C GLU A 43 8.29 -6.66 -4.83
N THR A 44 9.26 -6.54 -3.91
CA THR A 44 10.08 -5.33 -3.78
C THR A 44 10.91 -5.06 -5.02
N VAL A 45 11.53 -6.08 -5.63
CA VAL A 45 12.32 -5.89 -6.86
C VAL A 45 11.46 -5.36 -8.00
N PHE A 46 10.27 -5.93 -8.23
CA PHE A 46 9.36 -5.42 -9.26
C PHE A 46 8.79 -4.04 -8.91
N HIS A 47 8.57 -3.75 -7.62
CA HIS A 47 8.16 -2.43 -7.14
C HIS A 47 9.19 -1.35 -7.52
N GLU A 48 10.47 -1.59 -7.19
CA GLU A 48 11.54 -0.64 -7.53
C GLU A 48 11.74 -0.50 -9.05
N LEU A 49 11.60 -1.59 -9.81
CA LEU A 49 11.63 -1.54 -11.28
C LEU A 49 10.46 -0.74 -11.86
N ALA A 50 9.30 -0.77 -11.21
CA ALA A 50 8.14 0.01 -11.65
C ALA A 50 8.40 1.52 -11.57
N HIS A 51 9.12 1.99 -10.54
CA HIS A 51 9.53 3.39 -10.45
C HIS A 51 10.47 3.83 -11.57
N ALA A 52 11.33 2.92 -12.07
CA ALA A 52 12.18 3.21 -13.23
C ALA A 52 11.40 3.20 -14.56
N HIS A 53 10.26 2.48 -14.61
CA HIS A 53 9.40 2.39 -15.79
C HIS A 53 8.46 3.60 -15.92
N LEU A 54 7.78 3.97 -14.83
CA LEU A 54 6.82 5.08 -14.80
C LEU A 54 6.94 5.85 -13.49
N PHE A 55 7.16 7.16 -13.61
CA PHE A 55 7.19 8.07 -12.48
C PHE A 55 6.52 9.39 -12.83
N VAL A 56 5.50 9.78 -12.08
CA VAL A 56 4.75 11.03 -12.25
C VAL A 56 5.16 12.01 -11.16
N PRO A 57 5.90 13.09 -11.49
CA PRO A 57 6.37 14.06 -10.50
C PRO A 57 5.23 14.67 -9.68
N GLY A 58 5.40 14.73 -8.36
CA GLY A 58 4.39 15.28 -7.44
C GLY A 58 3.27 14.33 -7.03
N HIS A 59 3.11 13.17 -7.68
CA HIS A 59 2.02 12.22 -7.45
C HIS A 59 2.47 10.99 -6.64
N VAL A 60 3.01 11.20 -5.43
CA VAL A 60 3.61 10.15 -4.60
C VAL A 60 2.65 8.99 -4.33
N ARG A 61 1.36 9.26 -4.02
CA ARG A 61 0.37 8.19 -3.79
C ARG A 61 0.18 7.32 -5.01
N PHE A 62 0.07 7.93 -6.19
CA PHE A 62 -0.02 7.19 -7.45
C PHE A 62 1.23 6.34 -7.69
N ASN A 63 2.42 6.95 -7.64
CA ASN A 63 3.67 6.26 -7.93
C ASN A 63 3.90 5.04 -7.05
N GLU A 64 3.69 5.17 -5.73
CA GLU A 64 3.90 4.08 -4.79
C GLU A 64 2.81 2.99 -4.90
N SER A 65 1.53 3.38 -5.09
CA SER A 65 0.44 2.41 -5.28
C SER A 65 0.55 1.69 -6.62
N PHE A 66 0.97 2.40 -7.68
CA PHE A 66 1.32 1.80 -8.97
C PHE A 66 2.46 0.79 -8.83
N ALA A 67 3.55 1.17 -8.15
CA ALA A 67 4.68 0.27 -7.92
C ALA A 67 4.28 -0.93 -7.05
N THR A 68 3.41 -0.76 -6.06
CA THR A 68 2.85 -1.86 -5.26
C THR A 68 2.04 -2.82 -6.15
N PHE A 69 1.18 -2.30 -7.01
CA PHE A 69 0.43 -3.11 -7.98
C PHE A 69 1.35 -3.91 -8.89
N VAL A 70 2.34 -3.26 -9.53
CA VAL A 70 3.30 -3.92 -10.42
C VAL A 70 4.12 -4.96 -9.67
N GLY A 71 4.56 -4.64 -8.45
CA GLY A 71 5.31 -5.54 -7.58
C GLY A 71 4.55 -6.82 -7.28
N SER A 72 3.32 -6.68 -6.81
CA SER A 72 2.48 -7.82 -6.41
C SER A 72 2.05 -8.68 -7.59
N VAL A 73 1.55 -8.08 -8.67
CA VAL A 73 1.14 -8.83 -9.86
C VAL A 73 2.33 -9.44 -10.59
N GLY A 74 3.47 -8.74 -10.62
CA GLY A 74 4.74 -9.26 -11.14
C GLY A 74 5.21 -10.49 -10.37
N ALA A 75 5.15 -10.46 -9.03
CA ALA A 75 5.48 -11.62 -8.20
C ALA A 75 4.52 -12.79 -8.41
N ILE A 76 3.23 -12.54 -8.58
CA ILE A 76 2.25 -13.58 -8.95
C ILE A 76 2.64 -14.22 -10.29
N ALA A 77 2.87 -13.42 -11.33
CA ALA A 77 3.29 -13.94 -12.63
C ALA A 77 4.58 -14.76 -12.55
N PHE A 78 5.57 -14.26 -11.81
CA PHE A 78 6.85 -14.94 -11.61
C PHE A 78 6.69 -16.30 -10.92
N PHE A 79 6.00 -16.38 -9.79
CA PHE A 79 5.88 -17.64 -9.04
C PHE A 79 4.89 -18.62 -9.62
N CYS A 80 3.88 -18.14 -10.34
CA CYS A 80 2.87 -19.00 -10.93
C CYS A 80 3.26 -19.52 -12.31
N GLY A 81 4.13 -18.81 -13.05
CA GLY A 81 4.51 -19.15 -14.43
C GLY A 81 5.89 -19.77 -14.61
N ARG A 82 6.83 -19.64 -13.65
CA ARG A 82 8.20 -20.12 -13.80
C ARG A 82 8.31 -21.65 -13.74
N GLU A 83 9.38 -22.18 -14.31
CA GLU A 83 9.75 -23.60 -14.17
C GLU A 83 9.96 -23.95 -12.68
N GLY A 84 9.42 -25.10 -12.24
CA GLY A 84 9.40 -25.50 -10.82
C GLY A 84 8.43 -24.71 -9.92
N GLY A 85 7.61 -23.80 -10.50
CA GLY A 85 6.52 -23.09 -9.83
C GLY A 85 5.16 -23.68 -10.19
N GLY A 86 4.26 -22.82 -10.63
CA GLY A 86 2.93 -23.18 -11.10
C GLY A 86 1.82 -22.70 -10.16
N PRO A 87 0.56 -22.70 -10.64
CA PRO A 87 -0.57 -22.04 -9.99
C PRO A 87 -0.91 -22.61 -8.60
N ARG A 88 -0.44 -23.81 -8.26
CA ARG A 88 -0.63 -24.47 -6.96
C ARG A 88 0.62 -24.48 -6.08
N SER A 89 1.73 -23.87 -6.51
CA SER A 89 2.92 -23.79 -5.68
C SER A 89 2.68 -22.90 -4.46
N VAL A 90 3.29 -23.21 -3.33
CA VAL A 90 3.15 -22.43 -2.08
C VAL A 90 3.49 -20.96 -2.30
N LYS A 91 4.51 -20.66 -3.10
CA LYS A 91 4.93 -19.27 -3.39
C LYS A 91 3.92 -18.53 -4.26
N CYS A 92 3.33 -19.21 -5.27
CA CYS A 92 2.25 -18.63 -6.09
C CYS A 92 1.01 -18.33 -5.25
N LEU A 93 0.57 -19.30 -4.43
CA LEU A 93 -0.59 -19.10 -3.55
C LEU A 93 -0.34 -17.97 -2.54
N ARG A 94 0.86 -17.92 -1.95
CA ARG A 94 1.23 -16.85 -1.02
C ARG A 94 1.26 -15.47 -1.70
N ALA A 95 1.80 -15.34 -2.92
CA ALA A 95 1.79 -14.09 -3.67
C ALA A 95 0.36 -13.61 -3.98
N LYS A 96 -0.52 -14.54 -4.36
CA LYS A 96 -1.95 -14.22 -4.58
C LYS A 96 -2.65 -13.78 -3.31
N ALA A 97 -2.41 -14.48 -2.19
CA ALA A 97 -2.96 -14.13 -0.89
C ALA A 97 -2.46 -12.76 -0.41
N SER A 98 -1.15 -12.47 -0.61
CA SER A 98 -0.58 -11.13 -0.32
C SER A 98 -1.32 -10.03 -1.05
N TRP A 99 -1.47 -10.18 -2.37
CA TRP A 99 -2.17 -9.19 -3.19
C TRP A 99 -3.66 -9.05 -2.81
N ALA A 100 -4.33 -10.14 -2.48
CA ALA A 100 -5.72 -10.09 -2.01
C ALA A 100 -5.84 -9.31 -0.70
N ASP A 101 -4.92 -9.54 0.24
CA ASP A 101 -4.87 -8.82 1.51
C ASP A 101 -4.55 -7.33 1.32
N ASP A 102 -3.62 -6.99 0.42
CA ASP A 102 -3.29 -5.59 0.07
C ASP A 102 -4.52 -4.85 -0.47
N GLN A 103 -5.31 -5.49 -1.33
CA GLN A 103 -6.55 -4.89 -1.85
C GLN A 103 -7.63 -4.72 -0.77
N ARG A 104 -7.78 -5.69 0.16
CA ARG A 104 -8.71 -5.58 1.28
C ARG A 104 -8.32 -4.41 2.19
N PHE A 105 -7.03 -4.32 2.49
CA PHE A 105 -6.48 -3.24 3.30
C PHE A 105 -6.62 -1.88 2.62
N SER A 106 -6.38 -1.80 1.30
CA SER A 106 -6.59 -0.60 0.50
C SER A 106 -8.03 -0.08 0.59
N ARG A 107 -9.04 -0.95 0.38
CA ARG A 107 -10.46 -0.57 0.50
C ARG A 107 -10.79 -0.01 1.88
N PHE A 108 -10.28 -0.66 2.92
CA PHE A 108 -10.47 -0.18 4.29
C PHE A 108 -9.85 1.20 4.51
N LEU A 109 -8.61 1.41 4.06
CA LEU A 109 -7.93 2.71 4.19
C LEU A 109 -8.61 3.81 3.38
N ASP A 110 -9.03 3.51 2.16
CA ASP A 110 -9.73 4.48 1.30
C ASP A 110 -11.06 4.92 1.95
N GLY A 111 -11.80 3.99 2.59
CA GLY A 111 -13.00 4.29 3.36
C GLY A 111 -12.72 5.18 4.57
N LEU A 112 -11.71 4.87 5.37
CA LEU A 112 -11.29 5.69 6.52
C LEU A 112 -10.87 7.10 6.09
N VAL A 113 -10.12 7.21 4.99
CA VAL A 113 -9.72 8.53 4.47
C VAL A 113 -10.92 9.33 4.01
N ALA A 114 -11.86 8.72 3.30
CA ALA A 114 -13.08 9.39 2.87
C ALA A 114 -13.90 9.93 4.06
N GLU A 115 -14.00 9.19 5.16
CA GLU A 115 -14.66 9.63 6.39
C GLU A 115 -13.94 10.83 7.01
N LEU A 116 -12.62 10.80 7.10
CA LEU A 116 -11.83 11.92 7.62
C LEU A 116 -11.88 13.15 6.70
N GLU A 117 -11.93 12.97 5.38
CA GLU A 117 -12.10 14.08 4.44
C GLU A 117 -13.46 14.77 4.62
N VAL A 118 -14.51 14.02 4.92
CA VAL A 118 -15.83 14.58 5.29
C VAL A 118 -15.73 15.39 6.58
N LEU A 119 -15.01 14.91 7.59
CA LEU A 119 -14.80 15.64 8.84
C LEU A 119 -14.05 16.96 8.61
N TYR A 120 -13.04 16.96 7.73
CA TYR A 120 -12.20 18.14 7.51
C TYR A 120 -12.77 19.15 6.52
N ALA A 121 -13.81 18.79 5.76
CA ALA A 121 -14.36 19.63 4.69
C ALA A 121 -15.11 20.89 5.17
N PRO A 122 -15.99 20.87 6.22
CA PRO A 122 -16.79 22.04 6.57
C PRO A 122 -16.00 23.07 7.38
N PRO A 123 -16.10 24.38 7.04
CA PRO A 123 -15.62 25.44 7.93
C PRO A 123 -16.52 25.56 9.15
N GLY A 124 -15.94 25.86 10.32
CA GLY A 124 -16.71 26.26 11.50
C GLY A 124 -16.76 25.26 12.65
N ILE A 125 -16.24 24.07 12.50
CA ILE A 125 -16.00 23.16 13.64
C ILE A 125 -14.86 23.72 14.52
N SER A 126 -15.01 23.70 15.83
CA SER A 126 -13.92 24.09 16.73
C SER A 126 -12.77 23.10 16.63
N ARG A 127 -11.54 23.56 16.89
CA ARG A 127 -10.35 22.67 16.89
C ARG A 127 -10.50 21.51 17.89
N GLU A 128 -11.08 21.76 19.05
CA GLU A 128 -11.30 20.73 20.08
C GLU A 128 -12.27 19.67 19.57
N ALA A 129 -13.44 20.06 19.11
CA ALA A 129 -14.44 19.12 18.57
C ALA A 129 -13.92 18.34 17.34
N LEU A 130 -13.09 18.98 16.50
CA LEU A 130 -12.47 18.31 15.36
C LEU A 130 -11.46 17.24 15.82
N LEU A 131 -10.68 17.52 16.87
CA LEU A 131 -9.72 16.54 17.38
C LEU A 131 -10.42 15.37 18.06
N ASP A 132 -11.46 15.63 18.87
CA ASP A 132 -12.26 14.60 19.51
C ASP A 132 -12.93 13.67 18.48
N GLU A 133 -13.53 14.24 17.45
CA GLU A 133 -14.17 13.47 16.40
C GLU A 133 -13.16 12.68 15.56
N LYS A 134 -11.97 13.26 15.27
CA LYS A 134 -10.87 12.53 14.63
C LYS A 134 -10.45 11.32 15.45
N GLU A 135 -10.27 11.47 16.76
CA GLU A 135 -9.89 10.36 17.65
C GLU A 135 -10.96 9.27 17.65
N ARG A 136 -12.25 9.66 17.73
CA ARG A 136 -13.37 8.72 17.65
C ARG A 136 -13.34 7.92 16.35
N ILE A 137 -13.20 8.57 15.19
CA ILE A 137 -13.11 7.91 13.88
C ILE A 137 -11.92 6.95 13.83
N MET A 138 -10.74 7.35 14.35
CA MET A 138 -9.56 6.49 14.37
C MET A 138 -9.73 5.25 15.26
N ASP A 139 -10.42 5.36 16.39
CA ASP A 139 -10.67 4.23 17.28
C ASP A 139 -11.77 3.31 16.73
N ASP A 140 -12.81 3.87 16.14
CA ASP A 140 -13.85 3.11 15.41
C ASP A 140 -13.22 2.34 14.24
N ALA A 141 -12.29 2.95 13.52
CA ALA A 141 -11.55 2.31 12.44
C ALA A 141 -10.71 1.11 12.93
N LYS A 142 -10.04 1.21 14.09
CA LYS A 142 -9.32 0.06 14.68
C LYS A 142 -10.27 -1.07 15.06
N THR A 143 -11.44 -0.73 15.60
CA THR A 143 -12.48 -1.72 15.96
C THR A 143 -13.01 -2.39 14.71
N THR A 144 -13.42 -1.63 13.71
CA THR A 144 -13.88 -2.13 12.41
C THR A 144 -12.83 -3.03 11.76
N PHE A 145 -11.56 -2.59 11.74
CA PHE A 145 -10.48 -3.41 11.20
C PHE A 145 -10.37 -4.77 11.90
N ARG A 146 -10.39 -4.77 13.23
CA ARG A 146 -10.25 -6.00 14.03
C ARG A 146 -11.42 -6.96 13.82
N GLU A 147 -12.64 -6.42 13.72
CA GLU A 147 -13.86 -7.22 13.66
C GLU A 147 -14.23 -7.66 12.25
N THR A 148 -13.91 -6.86 11.22
CA THR A 148 -14.39 -7.13 9.86
C THR A 148 -13.26 -7.41 8.87
N VAL A 149 -12.13 -6.70 8.94
CA VAL A 149 -11.06 -6.84 7.93
C VAL A 149 -10.07 -7.94 8.31
N LEU A 150 -9.59 -7.93 9.56
CA LEU A 150 -8.57 -8.88 10.03
C LEU A 150 -8.97 -10.35 9.85
N PRO A 151 -10.25 -10.77 10.11
CA PRO A 151 -10.67 -12.14 9.89
C PRO A 151 -10.65 -12.60 8.42
N GLU A 152 -10.73 -11.66 7.48
CA GLU A 152 -10.71 -11.95 6.04
C GLU A 152 -9.30 -12.03 5.45
N LEU A 153 -8.26 -11.62 6.21
CA LEU A 153 -6.88 -11.64 5.74
C LEU A 153 -6.34 -13.08 5.70
N GLU A 154 -5.75 -13.44 4.56
CA GLU A 154 -5.24 -14.79 4.31
C GLU A 154 -3.84 -15.01 4.89
N ILE A 155 -2.97 -13.97 4.83
CA ILE A 155 -1.60 -14.05 5.35
C ILE A 155 -1.38 -13.18 6.60
N GLN A 156 -2.39 -12.44 7.04
CA GLN A 156 -2.38 -11.60 8.23
C GLN A 156 -1.22 -10.58 8.26
N ALA A 157 -0.83 -10.07 7.09
CA ALA A 157 0.26 -9.09 6.97
C ALA A 157 0.02 -7.83 7.80
N PHE A 158 -1.26 -7.45 7.98
CA PHE A 158 -1.68 -6.23 8.67
C PHE A 158 -2.18 -6.46 10.10
N ARG A 159 -1.99 -7.65 10.68
CA ARG A 159 -2.51 -8.00 12.01
C ARG A 159 -2.13 -7.01 13.12
N PHE A 160 -0.98 -6.34 12.99
CA PHE A 160 -0.51 -5.35 13.95
C PHE A 160 -0.97 -3.92 13.65
N PHE A 161 -1.87 -3.74 12.67
CA PHE A 161 -2.36 -2.41 12.31
C PHE A 161 -3.00 -1.70 13.51
N THR A 162 -3.77 -2.41 14.33
CA THR A 162 -4.48 -1.86 15.50
C THR A 162 -3.58 -1.62 16.71
N ASP A 163 -2.37 -2.22 16.73
CA ASP A 163 -1.43 -2.11 17.84
C ASP A 163 -0.56 -0.84 17.73
N LEU A 164 -0.55 -0.24 16.56
CA LEU A 164 0.23 0.97 16.29
C LEU A 164 -0.62 2.22 16.52
N PRO A 165 0.02 3.34 16.93
CA PRO A 165 -0.67 4.62 16.97
C PRO A 165 -1.26 4.94 15.60
N LEU A 166 -2.57 5.17 15.53
CA LEU A 166 -3.25 5.62 14.32
C LEU A 166 -3.45 7.13 14.43
N ASN A 167 -2.86 7.86 13.49
CA ASN A 167 -2.96 9.31 13.37
C ASN A 167 -2.78 9.69 11.89
N ASN A 168 -2.96 10.96 11.54
CA ASN A 168 -2.86 11.40 10.15
C ASN A 168 -1.50 11.05 9.51
N ALA A 169 -0.39 11.15 10.25
CA ALA A 169 0.92 10.86 9.69
C ALA A 169 1.11 9.35 9.40
N THR A 170 0.63 8.48 10.30
CA THR A 170 0.65 7.02 10.07
C THR A 170 -0.28 6.60 8.96
N LEU A 171 -1.47 7.22 8.87
CA LEU A 171 -2.43 6.98 7.81
C LEU A 171 -1.88 7.40 6.45
N LEU A 172 -1.37 8.63 6.32
CA LEU A 172 -0.76 9.14 5.09
C LEU A 172 0.44 8.31 4.63
N ALA A 173 1.24 7.78 5.56
CA ALA A 173 2.35 6.89 5.23
C ALA A 173 1.88 5.56 4.60
N ARG A 174 0.72 5.02 5.04
CA ARG A 174 0.12 3.81 4.46
C ARG A 174 -0.55 4.10 3.13
N MET A 175 -1.27 5.23 3.03
CA MET A 175 -1.94 5.66 1.81
C MET A 175 -1.00 5.85 0.61
N ARG A 176 0.30 5.99 0.84
CA ARG A 176 1.27 6.00 -0.27
C ARG A 176 1.26 4.70 -1.05
N TYR A 177 1.17 3.56 -0.34
CA TYR A 177 1.32 2.21 -0.92
C TYR A 177 -0.01 1.51 -1.19
N TYR A 178 -1.05 1.86 -0.43
CA TYR A 178 -2.32 1.14 -0.42
C TYR A 178 -3.51 2.02 -0.82
N HIS A 179 -3.30 2.94 -1.77
CA HIS A 179 -4.36 3.81 -2.27
C HIS A 179 -4.96 3.27 -3.56
N ARG A 180 -6.26 2.99 -3.55
CA ARG A 180 -7.03 2.57 -4.72
C ARG A 180 -6.45 1.35 -5.45
N LEU A 181 -5.85 0.42 -4.74
CA LEU A 181 -5.31 -0.81 -5.34
C LEU A 181 -6.36 -1.64 -6.09
N PRO A 182 -7.63 -1.72 -5.66
CA PRO A 182 -8.68 -2.39 -6.42
C PRO A 182 -8.92 -1.79 -7.81
N ASP A 183 -8.65 -0.49 -8.03
CA ASP A 183 -8.82 0.14 -9.34
C ASP A 183 -7.76 -0.36 -10.33
N PHE A 184 -6.52 -0.56 -9.87
CA PHE A 184 -5.47 -1.18 -10.68
C PHE A 184 -5.82 -2.64 -11.01
N GLN A 185 -6.40 -3.39 -10.07
CA GLN A 185 -6.87 -4.74 -10.33
C GLN A 185 -8.00 -4.75 -11.37
N ALA A 186 -9.00 -3.87 -11.22
CA ALA A 186 -10.10 -3.76 -12.17
C ALA A 186 -9.61 -3.42 -13.58
N LEU A 187 -8.61 -2.54 -13.69
CA LEU A 187 -7.97 -2.22 -14.97
C LEU A 187 -7.25 -3.44 -15.57
N LEU A 188 -6.51 -4.19 -14.77
CA LEU A 188 -5.86 -5.43 -15.19
C LEU A 188 -6.88 -6.45 -15.70
N ASP A 189 -8.00 -6.62 -14.99
CA ASP A 189 -9.08 -7.54 -15.35
C ASP A 189 -9.75 -7.12 -16.65
N ALA A 190 -9.99 -5.82 -16.86
CA ALA A 190 -10.51 -5.26 -18.10
C ALA A 190 -9.61 -5.55 -19.32
N HIS A 191 -8.32 -5.74 -19.08
CA HIS A 191 -7.35 -6.14 -20.10
C HIS A 191 -7.06 -7.66 -20.10
N GLY A 192 -7.93 -8.46 -19.49
CA GLY A 192 -7.83 -9.93 -19.47
C GLY A 192 -6.61 -10.46 -18.72
N GLY A 193 -6.17 -9.77 -17.66
CA GLY A 193 -5.00 -10.13 -16.85
C GLY A 193 -3.65 -9.89 -17.53
N ARG A 194 -3.63 -9.18 -18.66
CA ARG A 194 -2.42 -8.92 -19.44
C ARG A 194 -1.74 -7.62 -18.98
N MET A 195 -0.70 -7.75 -18.16
CA MET A 195 0.04 -6.63 -17.59
C MET A 195 0.52 -5.61 -18.63
N PRO A 196 1.14 -5.98 -19.78
CA PRO A 196 1.59 -4.98 -20.76
C PRO A 196 0.46 -4.08 -21.28
N GLN A 197 -0.76 -4.62 -21.47
CA GLN A 197 -1.91 -3.84 -21.93
C GLN A 197 -2.44 -2.93 -20.80
N ALA A 198 -2.47 -3.42 -19.57
CA ALA A 198 -2.86 -2.60 -18.43
C ALA A 198 -1.88 -1.43 -18.21
N LEU A 199 -0.56 -1.68 -18.32
CA LEU A 199 0.46 -0.63 -18.22
C LEU A 199 0.30 0.43 -19.32
N ALA A 200 0.12 -0.01 -20.58
CA ALA A 200 -0.11 0.92 -21.69
C ALA A 200 -1.39 1.76 -21.51
N ALA A 201 -2.44 1.20 -20.92
CA ALA A 201 -3.66 1.95 -20.61
C ALA A 201 -3.44 2.98 -19.46
N ILE A 202 -2.63 2.65 -18.46
CA ILE A 202 -2.24 3.61 -17.40
C ILE A 202 -1.45 4.77 -17.99
N GLU A 203 -0.44 4.47 -18.82
CA GLU A 203 0.40 5.50 -19.48
C GLU A 203 -0.42 6.42 -20.39
N ALA A 204 -1.40 5.88 -21.09
CA ALA A 204 -2.27 6.66 -21.97
C ALA A 204 -3.27 7.55 -21.23
N GLY A 205 -3.52 7.30 -19.93
CA GLY A 205 -4.43 8.06 -19.07
C GLY A 205 -3.76 9.17 -18.26
N LEU A 206 -2.43 9.29 -18.34
CA LEU A 206 -1.62 10.31 -17.65
C LEU A 206 -1.35 11.52 -18.54
#